data_2b716441f4fe53bca8fef69483931b0b
#
_entry.id   2b716441f4fe53bca8fef69483931b0b
#
_cell.length_a   1.000
_cell.length_b   1.000
_cell.length_c   1.000
_cell.angle_alpha   90.00
_cell.angle_beta   90.00
_cell.angle_gamma   90.00
#
_symmetry.space_group_name_H-M   'P 1'
#
loop_
_entity.id
_entity.type
_entity.pdbx_description
1 polymer ?
#
loop_
_entity_poly.entity_id
_entity_poly.type
_entity_poly.pdbx_seq_one_letter_code
_entity_poly.pdbx_strand_id
1 'polypeptide(L)'
;MVNLKDKVKKLTVIYICFFAICALFYFVAGDQIQTKRSVSPQIVPDGIVGELIDGVTIDQEFLCNQKKLEAISLMFTNYMRENTGTVKLVLKDKNTNTILAETSLDVAAVTPDMQYNWNMDPVVDDVENKELILSIMSDSKSGEGISVYCNSTLNTGDKALYRNGEAISGCLAFQTTLISRYFLGQYFWVIMASFAILFGCYYVYSCVAATKGKFTIGMVMHGVWCRYGFLIKQLVSRDFKTKYKRSVLGYLWSFLNPLMTMMVQYIVSVQY
;
A
#
# COMPACT_ATOMS: atom_id res chain seq x y z
N MET A 1 -53.66 6.22 -3.42
CA MET A 1 -52.81 5.33 -4.25
C MET A 1 -51.52 6.11 -4.60
N VAL A 2 -50.42 5.83 -3.91
CA VAL A 2 -49.16 6.39 -4.31
C VAL A 2 -48.79 5.73 -5.62
N ASN A 3 -48.58 6.56 -6.66
CA ASN A 3 -48.41 6.11 -8.02
C ASN A 3 -47.22 5.14 -8.10
N LEU A 4 -47.43 3.91 -8.51
CA LEU A 4 -46.41 2.86 -8.62
C LEU A 4 -45.22 3.32 -9.48
N LYS A 5 -45.52 4.13 -10.51
CA LYS A 5 -44.50 4.75 -11.38
C LYS A 5 -43.55 5.66 -10.60
N ASP A 6 -44.00 6.41 -9.59
CA ASP A 6 -43.12 7.28 -8.79
C ASP A 6 -42.20 6.50 -7.85
N LYS A 7 -42.68 5.35 -7.32
CA LYS A 7 -41.84 4.45 -6.50
C LYS A 7 -40.72 3.82 -7.35
N VAL A 8 -41.06 3.39 -8.56
CA VAL A 8 -40.06 2.83 -9.50
C VAL A 8 -39.03 3.88 -9.90
N LYS A 9 -39.47 5.11 -10.24
CA LYS A 9 -38.53 6.21 -10.55
C LYS A 9 -37.58 6.50 -9.39
N LYS A 10 -38.05 6.56 -8.16
CA LYS A 10 -37.19 6.77 -6.99
C LYS A 10 -36.17 5.65 -6.80
N LEU A 11 -36.59 4.40 -6.98
CA LEU A 11 -35.69 3.24 -6.91
C LEU A 11 -34.60 3.31 -7.99
N THR A 12 -34.97 3.68 -9.21
CA THR A 12 -34.03 3.87 -10.33
C THR A 12 -33.01 4.96 -10.03
N VAL A 13 -33.46 6.10 -9.50
CA VAL A 13 -32.55 7.20 -9.13
C VAL A 13 -31.57 6.76 -8.05
N ILE A 14 -32.04 6.06 -7.00
CA ILE A 14 -31.18 5.52 -5.93
C ILE A 14 -30.14 4.55 -6.51
N TYR A 15 -30.54 3.67 -7.41
CA TYR A 15 -29.67 2.71 -8.08
C TYR A 15 -28.56 3.43 -8.87
N ILE A 16 -28.93 4.39 -9.70
CA ILE A 16 -27.96 5.17 -10.50
C ILE A 16 -27.01 5.97 -9.60
N CYS A 17 -27.55 6.66 -8.57
CA CYS A 17 -26.74 7.44 -7.65
C CYS A 17 -25.74 6.56 -6.87
N PHE A 18 -26.16 5.37 -6.44
CA PHE A 18 -25.25 4.44 -5.75
C PHE A 18 -24.05 4.06 -6.60
N PHE A 19 -24.27 3.64 -7.86
CA PHE A 19 -23.18 3.27 -8.75
C PHE A 19 -22.32 4.47 -9.16
N ALA A 20 -22.92 5.66 -9.33
CA ALA A 20 -22.18 6.88 -9.61
C ALA A 20 -21.24 7.26 -8.44
N ILE A 21 -21.72 7.14 -7.20
CA ILE A 21 -20.91 7.39 -6.00
C ILE A 21 -19.78 6.37 -5.88
N CYS A 22 -20.06 5.09 -6.12
CA CYS A 22 -19.02 4.04 -6.10
C CYS A 22 -17.96 4.25 -7.18
N ALA A 23 -18.37 4.64 -8.39
CA ALA A 23 -17.44 4.98 -9.47
C ALA A 23 -16.59 6.21 -9.12
N LEU A 24 -17.21 7.26 -8.59
CA LEU A 24 -16.49 8.46 -8.13
C LEU A 24 -15.47 8.12 -7.04
N PHE A 25 -15.88 7.30 -6.08
CA PHE A 25 -14.98 6.83 -5.01
C PHE A 25 -13.77 6.07 -5.57
N TYR A 26 -13.99 5.21 -6.57
CA TYR A 26 -12.90 4.50 -7.23
C TYR A 26 -11.95 5.45 -7.98
N PHE A 27 -12.46 6.48 -8.66
CA PHE A 27 -11.61 7.47 -9.34
C PHE A 27 -10.80 8.33 -8.36
N VAL A 28 -11.33 8.62 -7.18
CA VAL A 28 -10.64 9.46 -6.17
C VAL A 28 -9.65 8.66 -5.32
N ALA A 29 -10.02 7.44 -4.92
CA ALA A 29 -9.25 6.63 -3.99
C ALA A 29 -8.67 5.35 -4.63
N GLY A 30 -8.75 5.22 -5.97
CA GLY A 30 -8.43 4.00 -6.70
C GLY A 30 -7.01 3.50 -6.45
N ASP A 31 -6.02 4.38 -6.48
CA ASP A 31 -4.62 4.00 -6.24
C ASP A 31 -4.39 3.46 -4.82
N GLN A 32 -5.02 4.05 -3.83
CA GLN A 32 -4.92 3.61 -2.43
C GLN A 32 -5.63 2.28 -2.17
N ILE A 33 -6.68 1.98 -2.97
CA ILE A 33 -7.44 0.72 -2.86
C ILE A 33 -6.78 -0.39 -3.67
N GLN A 34 -6.05 -0.05 -4.74
CA GLN A 34 -5.44 -1.01 -5.64
C GLN A 34 -4.09 -1.52 -5.15
N THR A 35 -3.30 -0.65 -4.53
CA THR A 35 -1.91 -0.95 -4.20
C THR A 35 -1.64 -0.82 -2.71
N LYS A 36 -0.90 -1.80 -2.19
CA LYS A 36 -0.34 -1.79 -0.85
C LYS A 36 1.16 -1.74 -0.97
N ARG A 37 1.79 -0.68 -0.47
CA ARG A 37 3.22 -0.65 -0.24
C ARG A 37 3.53 -1.36 1.06
N SER A 38 4.45 -2.28 1.02
CA SER A 38 4.99 -2.97 2.20
C SER A 38 6.51 -2.82 2.20
N VAL A 39 7.04 -2.34 3.31
CA VAL A 39 8.48 -2.22 3.52
C VAL A 39 8.92 -3.43 4.34
N SER A 40 9.99 -4.11 3.92
CA SER A 40 10.55 -5.20 4.71
C SER A 40 11.09 -4.66 6.04
N PRO A 41 11.14 -5.48 7.12
CA PRO A 41 11.76 -5.07 8.36
C PRO A 41 13.20 -4.61 8.12
N GLN A 42 13.60 -3.53 8.78
CA GLN A 42 14.97 -3.05 8.72
C GLN A 42 15.89 -4.04 9.44
N ILE A 43 16.97 -4.44 8.77
CA ILE A 43 18.00 -5.26 9.36
C ILE A 43 18.92 -4.31 10.14
N VAL A 44 18.97 -4.52 11.47
CA VAL A 44 19.86 -3.74 12.34
C VAL A 44 21.31 -4.14 12.05
N PRO A 45 22.17 -3.22 11.63
CA PRO A 45 23.56 -3.54 11.35
C PRO A 45 24.34 -3.79 12.63
N ASP A 46 25.29 -4.73 12.59
CA ASP A 46 26.29 -4.98 13.63
C ASP A 46 27.72 -4.87 13.10
N GLY A 47 27.88 -4.65 11.78
CA GLY A 47 29.17 -4.55 11.12
C GLY A 47 29.09 -3.97 9.71
N ILE A 48 30.21 -4.06 9.02
CA ILE A 48 30.37 -3.64 7.62
C ILE A 48 31.05 -4.75 6.85
N VAL A 49 30.76 -4.89 5.54
CA VAL A 49 31.37 -5.94 4.70
C VAL A 49 32.82 -5.68 4.31
N GLY A 50 33.39 -4.55 4.72
CA GLY A 50 34.72 -4.08 4.33
C GLY A 50 34.69 -3.14 3.15
N GLU A 51 35.85 -2.61 2.79
CA GLU A 51 35.98 -1.58 1.76
C GLU A 51 35.59 -2.10 0.37
N LEU A 52 34.77 -1.33 -0.32
CA LEU A 52 34.38 -1.52 -1.72
C LEU A 52 35.43 -0.83 -2.61
N ILE A 53 36.26 -1.62 -3.27
CA ILE A 53 37.30 -1.16 -4.16
C ILE A 53 37.20 -1.87 -5.50
N ASP A 54 37.95 -1.39 -6.48
CA ASP A 54 38.03 -2.03 -7.80
C ASP A 54 38.39 -3.53 -7.68
N GLY A 55 37.65 -4.37 -8.40
CA GLY A 55 37.77 -5.83 -8.34
C GLY A 55 37.04 -6.51 -7.16
N VAL A 56 36.44 -5.76 -6.26
CA VAL A 56 35.60 -6.33 -5.18
C VAL A 56 34.12 -6.29 -5.57
N THR A 57 33.48 -7.46 -5.48
CA THR A 57 32.02 -7.59 -5.67
C THR A 57 31.37 -8.10 -4.39
N ILE A 58 30.25 -7.48 -4.03
CA ILE A 58 29.38 -7.97 -2.94
C ILE A 58 28.05 -8.36 -3.56
N ASP A 59 27.65 -9.59 -3.39
CA ASP A 59 26.38 -10.12 -3.92
C ASP A 59 25.49 -10.57 -2.77
N GLN A 60 24.31 -9.99 -2.66
CA GLN A 60 23.29 -10.37 -1.70
C GLN A 60 22.14 -11.06 -2.42
N GLU A 61 21.93 -12.33 -2.11
CA GLU A 61 20.75 -13.05 -2.56
C GLU A 61 19.56 -12.77 -1.66
N PHE A 62 18.38 -12.64 -2.23
CA PHE A 62 17.14 -12.55 -1.48
C PHE A 62 15.94 -13.02 -2.31
N LEU A 63 14.93 -13.53 -1.62
CA LEU A 63 13.67 -13.96 -2.23
C LEU A 63 12.69 -12.77 -2.24
N CYS A 64 12.13 -12.45 -3.41
CA CYS A 64 11.06 -11.48 -3.51
C CYS A 64 9.72 -12.21 -3.44
N ASN A 65 8.90 -11.89 -2.43
CA ASN A 65 7.60 -12.52 -2.18
C ASN A 65 6.41 -11.66 -2.65
N GLN A 66 6.65 -10.62 -3.42
CA GLN A 66 5.63 -9.74 -3.97
C GLN A 66 5.87 -9.52 -5.47
N LYS A 67 4.79 -9.15 -6.16
CA LYS A 67 4.81 -9.03 -7.62
C LYS A 67 5.71 -7.90 -8.13
N LYS A 68 5.82 -6.81 -7.39
CA LYS A 68 6.56 -5.62 -7.80
C LYS A 68 7.54 -5.17 -6.72
N LEU A 69 8.75 -4.82 -7.15
CA LEU A 69 9.80 -4.21 -6.33
C LEU A 69 9.95 -2.74 -6.75
N GLU A 70 9.67 -1.83 -5.82
CA GLU A 70 9.69 -0.38 -6.05
C GLU A 70 11.03 0.26 -5.68
N ALA A 71 11.59 -0.15 -4.53
CA ALA A 71 12.85 0.42 -4.05
C ALA A 71 13.65 -0.57 -3.21
N ILE A 72 14.96 -0.36 -3.19
CA ILE A 72 15.90 -0.98 -2.25
C ILE A 72 16.60 0.14 -1.50
N SER A 73 16.59 0.08 -0.17
CA SER A 73 17.33 0.98 0.70
C SER A 73 18.53 0.26 1.28
N LEU A 74 19.71 0.86 1.16
CA LEU A 74 20.97 0.37 1.68
C LEU A 74 21.59 1.39 2.63
N MET A 75 22.42 0.92 3.55
CA MET A 75 23.11 1.77 4.49
C MET A 75 24.62 1.73 4.19
N PHE A 76 25.22 2.91 3.91
CA PHE A 76 26.63 3.06 3.58
C PHE A 76 27.38 3.83 4.66
N THR A 77 28.69 3.62 4.72
CA THR A 77 29.62 4.44 5.53
C THR A 77 30.84 4.81 4.71
N ASN A 78 31.34 6.02 4.92
CA ASN A 78 32.52 6.56 4.24
C ASN A 78 33.78 6.46 5.09
N TYR A 79 33.78 5.74 6.20
CA TYR A 79 34.89 5.65 7.16
C TYR A 79 35.35 7.01 7.73
N MET A 80 34.50 8.02 7.74
CA MET A 80 34.79 9.40 8.16
C MET A 80 35.99 10.01 7.43
N ARG A 81 36.14 9.72 6.15
CA ARG A 81 37.21 10.20 5.27
C ARG A 81 36.65 10.66 3.94
N GLU A 82 37.40 11.42 3.18
CA GLU A 82 37.10 11.73 1.79
C GLU A 82 37.40 10.52 0.93
N ASN A 83 36.43 10.16 0.10
CA ASN A 83 36.49 9.00 -0.78
C ASN A 83 36.23 9.44 -2.22
N THR A 84 36.73 8.67 -3.20
CA THR A 84 36.56 8.94 -4.63
C THR A 84 36.14 7.69 -5.38
N GLY A 85 35.45 7.88 -6.51
CA GLY A 85 35.00 6.79 -7.36
C GLY A 85 33.47 6.67 -7.41
N THR A 86 33.04 5.57 -7.95
CA THR A 86 31.62 5.28 -8.18
C THR A 86 31.26 3.90 -7.65
N VAL A 87 30.15 3.77 -6.93
CA VAL A 87 29.56 2.48 -6.59
C VAL A 87 28.42 2.19 -7.56
N LYS A 88 28.50 1.05 -8.23
CA LYS A 88 27.44 0.53 -9.10
C LYS A 88 26.62 -0.51 -8.36
N LEU A 89 25.29 -0.32 -8.35
CA LEU A 89 24.31 -1.26 -7.84
C LEU A 89 23.59 -1.91 -9.02
N VAL A 90 23.52 -3.24 -9.04
CA VAL A 90 22.89 -4.00 -10.11
C VAL A 90 21.97 -5.04 -9.48
N LEU A 91 20.70 -5.02 -9.88
CA LEU A 91 19.72 -6.04 -9.50
C LEU A 91 19.58 -7.03 -10.64
N LYS A 92 19.74 -8.30 -10.34
CA LYS A 92 19.66 -9.41 -11.31
C LYS A 92 18.68 -10.48 -10.85
N ASP A 93 18.06 -11.15 -11.80
CA ASP A 93 17.37 -12.42 -11.57
C ASP A 93 18.43 -13.54 -11.47
N LYS A 94 18.45 -14.30 -10.38
CA LYS A 94 19.44 -15.35 -10.12
C LYS A 94 19.39 -16.48 -11.15
N ASN A 95 18.18 -16.84 -11.61
CA ASN A 95 17.99 -17.99 -12.48
C ASN A 95 18.33 -17.66 -13.95
N THR A 96 17.99 -16.46 -14.40
CA THR A 96 18.19 -16.03 -15.80
C THR A 96 19.44 -15.19 -15.98
N ASN A 97 20.04 -14.71 -14.88
CA ASN A 97 21.16 -13.74 -14.84
C ASN A 97 20.86 -12.45 -15.63
N THR A 98 19.58 -12.14 -15.84
CA THR A 98 19.16 -10.91 -16.52
C THR A 98 19.20 -9.72 -15.56
N ILE A 99 19.73 -8.59 -16.04
CA ILE A 99 19.72 -7.33 -15.28
C ILE A 99 18.30 -6.77 -15.30
N LEU A 100 17.72 -6.57 -14.13
CA LEU A 100 16.39 -6.02 -13.93
C LEU A 100 16.42 -4.50 -13.73
N ALA A 101 17.44 -4.02 -13.00
CA ALA A 101 17.66 -2.60 -12.77
C ALA A 101 19.13 -2.35 -12.42
N GLU A 102 19.62 -1.14 -12.72
CA GLU A 102 20.97 -0.71 -12.32
C GLU A 102 20.98 0.78 -11.96
N THR A 103 21.87 1.17 -11.08
CA THR A 103 22.14 2.57 -10.73
C THR A 103 23.58 2.75 -10.31
N SER A 104 24.03 3.99 -10.26
CA SER A 104 25.36 4.35 -9.77
C SER A 104 25.27 5.46 -8.75
N LEU A 105 26.14 5.41 -7.75
CA LEU A 105 26.25 6.36 -6.66
C LEU A 105 27.67 6.92 -6.65
N ASP A 106 27.81 8.26 -6.65
CA ASP A 106 29.09 8.93 -6.44
C ASP A 106 29.54 8.71 -4.99
N VAL A 107 30.71 8.12 -4.83
CA VAL A 107 31.31 7.81 -3.53
C VAL A 107 31.57 9.07 -2.72
N ALA A 108 31.92 10.18 -3.38
CA ALA A 108 32.18 11.47 -2.72
C ALA A 108 30.92 12.07 -2.06
N ALA A 109 29.75 11.69 -2.53
CA ALA A 109 28.47 12.16 -1.96
C ALA A 109 28.04 11.37 -0.72
N VAL A 110 28.72 10.28 -0.36
CA VAL A 110 28.35 9.41 0.77
C VAL A 110 28.82 10.00 2.08
N THR A 111 27.88 10.27 2.97
CA THR A 111 28.14 10.68 4.35
C THR A 111 28.20 9.48 5.30
N PRO A 112 28.77 9.61 6.52
CA PRO A 112 28.71 8.55 7.53
C PRO A 112 27.25 8.14 7.79
N ASP A 113 27.01 6.83 7.87
CA ASP A 113 25.70 6.23 8.17
C ASP A 113 24.57 6.65 7.22
N MET A 114 24.93 6.94 5.97
CA MET A 114 23.97 7.37 4.94
C MET A 114 23.05 6.23 4.57
N GLN A 115 21.74 6.48 4.68
CA GLN A 115 20.72 5.62 4.08
C GLN A 115 20.49 6.06 2.63
N TYR A 116 20.84 5.21 1.70
CA TYR A 116 20.63 5.42 0.27
C TYR A 116 19.39 4.66 -0.19
N ASN A 117 18.38 5.40 -0.70
CA ASN A 117 17.15 4.83 -1.23
C ASN A 117 17.25 4.77 -2.76
N TRP A 118 17.42 3.58 -3.29
CA TRP A 118 17.38 3.34 -4.72
C TRP A 118 15.95 3.08 -5.17
N ASN A 119 15.29 4.11 -5.68
CA ASN A 119 13.98 4.01 -6.31
C ASN A 119 14.16 3.52 -7.75
N MET A 120 13.45 2.45 -8.12
CA MET A 120 13.51 1.85 -9.44
C MET A 120 12.50 2.53 -10.37
N ASP A 121 12.98 3.09 -11.48
CA ASP A 121 12.14 3.67 -12.52
C ASP A 121 12.59 3.14 -13.90
N PRO A 122 11.78 2.30 -14.54
CA PRO A 122 10.47 1.80 -14.11
C PRO A 122 10.54 0.80 -12.94
N VAL A 123 9.45 0.70 -12.18
CA VAL A 123 9.29 -0.31 -11.11
C VAL A 123 9.49 -1.71 -11.69
N VAL A 124 10.28 -2.54 -11.04
CA VAL A 124 10.52 -3.92 -11.48
C VAL A 124 9.28 -4.77 -11.23
N ASP A 125 8.68 -5.29 -12.29
CA ASP A 125 7.46 -6.12 -12.26
C ASP A 125 7.80 -7.61 -12.42
N ASP A 126 6.84 -8.47 -12.07
CA ASP A 126 6.91 -9.93 -12.24
C ASP A 126 8.09 -10.58 -11.50
N VAL A 127 8.35 -10.13 -10.27
CA VAL A 127 9.41 -10.68 -9.39
C VAL A 127 8.87 -11.57 -8.26
N GLU A 128 7.60 -11.92 -8.28
CA GLU A 128 6.98 -12.75 -7.24
C GLU A 128 7.59 -14.17 -7.21
N ASN A 129 8.05 -14.57 -6.02
CA ASN A 129 8.73 -15.86 -5.78
C ASN A 129 10.02 -16.06 -6.59
N LYS A 130 10.63 -14.97 -7.08
CA LYS A 130 11.94 -15.04 -7.73
C LYS A 130 13.06 -14.79 -6.74
N GLU A 131 14.14 -15.54 -6.91
CA GLU A 131 15.42 -15.28 -6.24
C GLU A 131 16.16 -14.20 -7.01
N LEU A 132 16.45 -13.10 -6.32
CA LEU A 132 17.14 -11.94 -6.87
C LEU A 132 18.53 -11.82 -6.25
N ILE A 133 19.46 -11.24 -7.01
CA ILE A 133 20.81 -10.91 -6.57
C ILE A 133 20.99 -9.40 -6.67
N LEU A 134 21.31 -8.78 -5.55
CA LEU A 134 21.79 -7.40 -5.49
C LEU A 134 23.33 -7.41 -5.50
N SER A 135 23.92 -7.01 -6.62
CA SER A 135 25.35 -6.90 -6.80
C SER A 135 25.82 -5.45 -6.57
N ILE A 136 26.84 -5.28 -5.74
CA ILE A 136 27.45 -4.00 -5.40
C ILE A 136 28.92 -4.09 -5.83
N MET A 137 29.33 -3.15 -6.69
CA MET A 137 30.70 -3.04 -7.22
C MET A 137 31.17 -1.61 -7.12
N SER A 138 32.49 -1.40 -7.03
CA SER A 138 33.10 -0.05 -7.03
C SER A 138 34.32 -0.01 -7.92
N ASP A 139 34.59 1.16 -8.45
CA ASP A 139 35.86 1.51 -9.17
C ASP A 139 36.84 2.30 -8.29
N SER A 140 36.55 2.45 -7.00
CA SER A 140 37.38 3.17 -6.04
C SER A 140 38.72 2.46 -5.82
N LYS A 141 39.76 3.22 -5.56
CA LYS A 141 41.06 2.67 -5.16
C LYS A 141 41.08 2.26 -3.69
N SER A 142 42.02 1.39 -3.35
CA SER A 142 42.22 1.02 -1.93
C SER A 142 42.57 2.26 -1.09
N GLY A 143 41.85 2.45 0.00
CA GLY A 143 41.96 3.62 0.87
C GLY A 143 40.99 4.77 0.51
N GLU A 144 40.28 4.68 -0.62
CA GLU A 144 39.34 5.71 -1.10
C GLU A 144 37.93 5.20 -1.29
N GLY A 145 37.67 3.93 -0.96
CA GLY A 145 36.35 3.29 -1.10
C GLY A 145 35.48 3.46 0.14
N ILE A 146 34.19 3.29 -0.05
CA ILE A 146 33.15 3.24 1.02
C ILE A 146 32.88 1.79 1.43
N SER A 147 32.01 1.59 2.42
CA SER A 147 31.51 0.26 2.77
C SER A 147 30.00 0.27 2.91
N VAL A 148 29.40 -0.92 2.80
CA VAL A 148 27.99 -1.15 3.09
C VAL A 148 27.85 -1.87 4.43
N TYR A 149 26.83 -1.49 5.20
CA TYR A 149 26.52 -2.11 6.48
C TYR A 149 25.93 -3.50 6.29
N CYS A 150 26.26 -4.40 7.21
CA CYS A 150 25.73 -5.78 7.27
C CYS A 150 25.37 -6.16 8.70
N ASN A 151 24.64 -7.27 8.81
CA ASN A 151 24.45 -7.98 10.07
C ASN A 151 25.09 -9.34 9.95
N SER A 152 26.16 -9.59 10.73
CA SER A 152 26.99 -10.78 10.66
C SER A 152 26.33 -12.02 11.30
N THR A 153 25.33 -11.81 12.17
CA THR A 153 24.68 -12.88 12.97
C THR A 153 23.38 -13.39 12.36
N LEU A 154 22.79 -12.64 11.44
CA LEU A 154 21.54 -12.99 10.78
C LEU A 154 21.78 -14.05 9.70
N ASN A 155 21.67 -15.31 10.08
CA ASN A 155 21.60 -16.44 9.16
C ASN A 155 20.14 -16.71 8.79
N THR A 156 19.61 -15.95 7.85
CA THR A 156 18.31 -16.24 7.25
C THR A 156 18.56 -17.20 6.10
N GLY A 157 18.09 -18.44 6.24
CA GLY A 157 18.36 -19.55 5.32
C GLY A 157 18.10 -19.32 3.82
N ASP A 158 17.46 -18.18 3.47
CA ASP A 158 17.12 -17.81 2.10
C ASP A 158 17.92 -16.58 1.59
N LYS A 159 18.95 -16.13 2.33
CA LYS A 159 19.69 -14.88 2.02
C LYS A 159 21.19 -15.11 2.17
N ALA A 160 21.82 -15.61 1.12
CA ALA A 160 23.26 -15.78 1.11
C ALA A 160 23.95 -14.45 0.71
N LEU A 161 25.02 -14.13 1.42
CA LEU A 161 25.90 -13.00 1.14
C LEU A 161 27.24 -13.52 0.63
N TYR A 162 27.69 -12.96 -0.48
CA TYR A 162 28.98 -13.34 -1.09
C TYR A 162 29.90 -12.14 -1.23
N ARG A 163 31.19 -12.37 -1.08
CA ARG A 163 32.23 -11.43 -1.42
C ARG A 163 33.19 -12.10 -2.41
N ASN A 164 33.31 -11.52 -3.61
CA ASN A 164 34.08 -12.10 -4.71
C ASN A 164 33.73 -13.57 -5.03
N GLY A 165 32.43 -13.90 -4.88
CA GLY A 165 31.95 -15.27 -5.10
C GLY A 165 32.14 -16.23 -3.91
N GLU A 166 32.82 -15.83 -2.84
CA GLU A 166 32.94 -16.61 -1.61
C GLU A 166 31.81 -16.27 -0.64
N ALA A 167 31.13 -17.28 -0.12
CA ALA A 167 30.05 -17.08 0.84
C ALA A 167 30.58 -16.55 2.17
N ILE A 168 30.02 -15.47 2.66
CA ILE A 168 30.29 -14.91 3.98
C ILE A 168 29.04 -14.99 4.85
N SER A 169 29.24 -15.07 6.18
CA SER A 169 28.12 -15.13 7.13
C SER A 169 27.41 -13.78 7.23
N GLY A 170 26.09 -13.84 7.41
CA GLY A 170 25.28 -12.65 7.59
C GLY A 170 24.51 -12.21 6.36
N CYS A 171 23.97 -11.00 6.42
CA CYS A 171 23.29 -10.36 5.29
C CYS A 171 23.50 -8.85 5.32
N LEU A 172 23.36 -8.17 4.18
CA LEU A 172 23.40 -6.72 4.11
C LEU A 172 22.28 -6.10 4.96
N ALA A 173 22.55 -4.94 5.53
CA ALA A 173 21.55 -4.11 6.20
C ALA A 173 20.74 -3.35 5.13
N PHE A 174 19.77 -4.04 4.52
CA PHE A 174 18.94 -3.48 3.46
C PHE A 174 17.46 -3.63 3.75
N GLN A 175 16.67 -2.78 3.12
CA GLN A 175 15.20 -2.86 3.11
C GLN A 175 14.71 -2.89 1.67
N THR A 176 13.63 -3.62 1.44
CA THR A 176 12.93 -3.64 0.16
C THR A 176 11.56 -3.01 0.31
N THR A 177 11.21 -2.11 -0.60
CA THR A 177 9.85 -1.57 -0.73
C THR A 177 9.15 -2.33 -1.85
N LEU A 178 8.12 -3.06 -1.47
CA LEU A 178 7.38 -3.97 -2.33
C LEU A 178 5.97 -3.45 -2.54
N ILE A 179 5.45 -3.62 -3.75
CA ILE A 179 4.07 -3.26 -4.08
C ILE A 179 3.26 -4.53 -4.29
N SER A 180 2.22 -4.70 -3.49
CA SER A 180 1.19 -5.73 -3.66
C SER A 180 -0.13 -5.11 -4.07
N ARG A 181 -1.02 -5.91 -4.68
CA ARG A 181 -2.38 -5.47 -5.00
C ARG A 181 -3.36 -5.98 -3.94
N TYR A 182 -4.23 -5.10 -3.48
CA TYR A 182 -5.35 -5.51 -2.65
C TYR A 182 -6.38 -6.29 -3.48
N PHE A 183 -6.93 -7.35 -2.90
CA PHE A 183 -8.02 -8.13 -3.50
C PHE A 183 -9.20 -7.23 -3.92
N LEU A 184 -9.64 -6.33 -3.05
CA LEU A 184 -10.73 -5.40 -3.36
C LEU A 184 -10.42 -4.48 -4.54
N GLY A 185 -9.17 -4.01 -4.68
CA GLY A 185 -8.76 -3.17 -5.81
C GLY A 185 -8.70 -3.95 -7.12
N GLN A 186 -8.17 -5.17 -7.09
CA GLN A 186 -8.04 -6.01 -8.27
C GLN A 186 -9.40 -6.43 -8.84
N TYR A 187 -10.35 -6.77 -7.95
CA TYR A 187 -11.67 -7.28 -8.33
C TYR A 187 -12.78 -6.25 -8.19
N PHE A 188 -12.46 -4.98 -7.97
CA PHE A 188 -13.45 -3.93 -7.74
C PHE A 188 -14.56 -3.91 -8.79
N TRP A 189 -14.20 -3.87 -10.07
CA TRP A 189 -15.17 -3.82 -11.16
C TRP A 189 -15.97 -5.11 -11.31
N VAL A 190 -15.38 -6.27 -11.03
CA VAL A 190 -16.08 -7.55 -11.03
C VAL A 190 -17.10 -7.60 -9.90
N ILE A 191 -16.72 -7.16 -8.71
CA ILE A 191 -17.61 -7.05 -7.54
C ILE A 191 -18.73 -6.06 -7.85
N MET A 192 -18.43 -4.89 -8.39
CA MET A 192 -19.43 -3.89 -8.75
C MET A 192 -20.38 -4.41 -9.82
N ALA A 193 -19.88 -5.11 -10.84
CA ALA A 193 -20.72 -5.73 -11.87
C ALA A 193 -21.66 -6.80 -11.28
N SER A 194 -21.17 -7.65 -10.36
CA SER A 194 -22.00 -8.65 -9.68
C SER A 194 -23.11 -8.00 -8.84
N PHE A 195 -22.81 -6.94 -8.10
CA PHE A 195 -23.81 -6.16 -7.38
C PHE A 195 -24.82 -5.51 -8.34
N ALA A 196 -24.36 -4.95 -9.46
CA ALA A 196 -25.23 -4.36 -10.46
C ALA A 196 -26.22 -5.39 -11.03
N ILE A 197 -25.76 -6.60 -11.34
CA ILE A 197 -26.59 -7.68 -11.84
C ILE A 197 -27.62 -8.10 -10.76
N LEU A 198 -27.18 -8.33 -9.52
CA LEU A 198 -28.08 -8.72 -8.43
C LEU A 198 -29.17 -7.67 -8.17
N PHE A 199 -28.78 -6.40 -8.08
CA PHE A 199 -29.73 -5.30 -7.91
C PHE A 199 -30.62 -5.13 -9.14
N GLY A 200 -30.09 -5.32 -10.34
CA GLY A 200 -30.85 -5.30 -11.59
C GLY A 200 -31.91 -6.40 -11.63
N CYS A 201 -31.54 -7.64 -11.27
CA CYS A 201 -32.49 -8.77 -11.17
C CYS A 201 -33.57 -8.49 -10.12
N TYR A 202 -33.18 -7.99 -8.94
CA TYR A 202 -34.14 -7.60 -7.90
C TYR A 202 -35.08 -6.47 -8.36
N TYR A 203 -34.55 -5.49 -9.10
CA TYR A 203 -35.34 -4.41 -9.68
C TYR A 203 -36.40 -4.93 -10.67
N VAL A 204 -35.96 -5.78 -11.63
CA VAL A 204 -36.87 -6.40 -12.60
C VAL A 204 -37.91 -7.24 -11.90
N TYR A 205 -37.51 -8.08 -10.92
CA TYR A 205 -38.42 -8.85 -10.10
C TYR A 205 -39.46 -7.95 -9.39
N SER A 206 -39.00 -6.83 -8.80
CA SER A 206 -39.87 -5.87 -8.10
C SER A 206 -40.88 -5.21 -9.05
N CYS A 207 -40.45 -4.88 -10.29
CA CYS A 207 -41.35 -4.33 -11.31
C CYS A 207 -42.42 -5.35 -11.73
N VAL A 208 -42.05 -6.61 -12.00
CA VAL A 208 -42.98 -7.68 -12.37
C VAL A 208 -43.94 -8.03 -11.23
N ALA A 209 -43.45 -8.09 -9.99
CA ALA A 209 -44.29 -8.31 -8.83
C ALA A 209 -45.32 -7.19 -8.63
N ALA A 210 -44.90 -5.95 -8.88
CA ALA A 210 -45.78 -4.78 -8.79
C ALA A 210 -46.91 -4.81 -9.84
N THR A 211 -46.62 -5.26 -11.07
CA THR A 211 -47.70 -5.43 -12.10
C THR A 211 -48.68 -6.51 -11.73
N LYS A 212 -48.27 -7.53 -10.96
CA LYS A 212 -49.13 -8.62 -10.46
C LYS A 212 -49.80 -8.29 -9.11
N GLY A 213 -49.67 -7.05 -8.62
CA GLY A 213 -50.25 -6.65 -7.33
C GLY A 213 -49.57 -7.24 -6.09
N LYS A 214 -48.41 -7.89 -6.25
CA LYS A 214 -47.64 -8.49 -5.13
C LYS A 214 -46.69 -7.46 -4.54
N PHE A 215 -46.57 -7.46 -3.22
CA PHE A 215 -45.63 -6.59 -2.51
C PHE A 215 -44.29 -7.28 -2.37
N THR A 216 -43.23 -6.59 -2.77
CA THR A 216 -41.85 -7.02 -2.53
C THR A 216 -41.31 -6.46 -1.22
N ILE A 217 -40.28 -7.07 -0.64
CA ILE A 217 -39.67 -6.67 0.63
C ILE A 217 -39.27 -5.17 0.59
N GLY A 218 -38.70 -4.70 -0.51
CA GLY A 218 -38.33 -3.29 -0.67
C GLY A 218 -39.53 -2.34 -0.65
N MET A 219 -40.69 -2.75 -1.23
CA MET A 219 -41.91 -1.96 -1.18
C MET A 219 -42.52 -1.91 0.22
N VAL A 220 -42.44 -3.04 0.95
CA VAL A 220 -42.89 -3.11 2.35
C VAL A 220 -42.00 -2.23 3.22
N MET A 221 -40.67 -2.34 3.11
CA MET A 221 -39.74 -1.51 3.86
C MET A 221 -39.92 -0.03 3.56
N HIS A 222 -40.07 0.35 2.28
CA HIS A 222 -40.37 1.72 1.91
C HIS A 222 -41.72 2.19 2.50
N GLY A 223 -42.73 1.34 2.50
CA GLY A 223 -44.05 1.64 3.10
C GLY A 223 -43.95 1.86 4.62
N VAL A 224 -43.21 1.01 5.31
CA VAL A 224 -42.88 1.15 6.74
C VAL A 224 -42.10 2.46 6.99
N TRP A 225 -41.07 2.74 6.20
CA TRP A 225 -40.31 3.97 6.33
C TRP A 225 -41.13 5.23 6.10
N CYS A 226 -41.97 5.25 5.08
CA CYS A 226 -42.89 6.38 4.83
C CYS A 226 -43.94 6.58 5.95
N ARG A 227 -44.41 5.49 6.57
CA ARG A 227 -45.40 5.54 7.66
C ARG A 227 -44.78 5.90 9.00
N TYR A 228 -43.63 5.33 9.32
CA TYR A 228 -42.97 5.45 10.63
C TYR A 228 -41.75 6.36 10.63
N GLY A 229 -41.29 6.82 9.48
CA GLY A 229 -40.09 7.67 9.37
C GLY A 229 -40.20 8.99 10.15
N PHE A 230 -41.40 9.56 10.22
CA PHE A 230 -41.68 10.73 11.07
C PHE A 230 -41.52 10.38 12.57
N LEU A 231 -42.06 9.26 13.02
CA LEU A 231 -41.93 8.80 14.41
C LEU A 231 -40.48 8.50 14.75
N ILE A 232 -39.76 7.81 13.87
CA ILE A 232 -38.33 7.51 14.04
C ILE A 232 -37.53 8.81 14.15
N LYS A 233 -37.78 9.78 13.26
CA LYS A 233 -37.12 11.10 13.30
C LYS A 233 -37.42 11.85 14.59
N GLN A 234 -38.66 11.80 15.07
CA GLN A 234 -39.06 12.41 16.35
C GLN A 234 -38.37 11.71 17.53
N LEU A 235 -38.34 10.37 17.53
CA LEU A 235 -37.72 9.57 18.59
C LEU A 235 -36.21 9.85 18.65
N VAL A 236 -35.54 9.77 17.50
CA VAL A 236 -34.12 10.10 17.39
C VAL A 236 -33.85 11.54 17.85
N SER A 237 -34.65 12.53 17.37
CA SER A 237 -34.50 13.92 17.79
C SER A 237 -34.72 14.12 19.29
N ARG A 238 -35.70 13.42 19.87
CA ARG A 238 -35.97 13.46 21.32
C ARG A 238 -34.80 12.86 22.12
N ASP A 239 -34.31 11.67 21.70
CA ASP A 239 -33.23 10.99 22.37
C ASP A 239 -31.93 11.79 22.26
N PHE A 240 -31.66 12.39 21.09
CA PHE A 240 -30.56 13.32 20.91
C PHE A 240 -30.69 14.55 21.84
N LYS A 241 -31.88 15.20 21.87
CA LYS A 241 -32.14 16.33 22.78
C LYS A 241 -32.00 15.94 24.23
N THR A 242 -32.43 14.74 24.62
CA THR A 242 -32.35 14.26 26.02
C THR A 242 -30.92 13.95 26.42
N LYS A 243 -30.16 13.28 25.54
CA LYS A 243 -28.78 12.90 25.78
C LYS A 243 -27.83 14.13 25.82
N TYR A 244 -28.15 15.15 25.01
CA TYR A 244 -27.32 16.34 24.85
C TYR A 244 -27.98 17.63 25.38
N LYS A 245 -29.00 17.49 26.19
CA LYS A 245 -29.80 18.62 26.74
C LYS A 245 -29.00 19.65 27.52
N ARG A 246 -27.79 19.31 27.97
CA ARG A 246 -26.95 20.20 28.81
C ARG A 246 -25.82 20.90 28.07
N SER A 247 -25.49 20.55 26.84
CA SER A 247 -24.42 21.23 26.11
C SER A 247 -24.42 20.90 24.60
N VAL A 248 -24.72 21.89 23.79
CA VAL A 248 -24.46 21.87 22.35
C VAL A 248 -22.96 21.64 22.09
N LEU A 249 -22.11 22.12 23.01
CA LEU A 249 -20.67 21.90 23.03
C LEU A 249 -20.32 20.40 23.21
N GLY A 250 -21.07 19.63 24.00
CA GLY A 250 -20.82 18.19 24.21
C GLY A 250 -21.05 17.36 22.94
N TYR A 251 -22.03 17.75 22.09
CA TYR A 251 -22.25 17.12 20.80
C TYR A 251 -21.11 17.46 19.83
N LEU A 252 -20.75 18.74 19.75
CA LEU A 252 -19.63 19.18 18.93
C LEU A 252 -18.33 18.47 19.35
N TRP A 253 -18.10 18.32 20.67
CA TRP A 253 -16.92 17.68 21.21
C TRP A 253 -16.86 16.18 20.93
N SER A 254 -17.98 15.47 20.97
CA SER A 254 -18.03 14.03 20.63
C SER A 254 -17.75 13.76 19.16
N PHE A 255 -17.99 14.74 18.26
CA PHE A 255 -17.65 14.68 16.85
C PHE A 255 -16.22 15.19 16.59
N LEU A 256 -15.83 16.27 17.28
CA LEU A 256 -14.53 16.93 17.11
C LEU A 256 -13.38 16.04 17.62
N ASN A 257 -13.59 15.28 18.71
CA ASN A 257 -12.57 14.45 19.32
C ASN A 257 -12.05 13.33 18.38
N PRO A 258 -12.88 12.49 17.74
CA PRO A 258 -12.42 11.54 16.71
C PRO A 258 -11.76 12.23 15.53
N LEU A 259 -12.26 13.38 15.11
CA LEU A 259 -11.75 14.13 13.95
C LEU A 259 -10.36 14.71 14.26
N MET A 260 -10.16 15.27 15.45
CA MET A 260 -8.85 15.74 15.92
C MET A 260 -7.85 14.59 16.08
N THR A 261 -8.30 13.45 16.62
CA THR A 261 -7.45 12.26 16.74
C THR A 261 -6.99 11.75 15.38
N MET A 262 -7.89 11.67 14.39
CA MET A 262 -7.53 11.32 13.01
C MET A 262 -6.57 12.35 12.39
N MET A 263 -6.78 13.66 12.64
CA MET A 263 -5.91 14.71 12.13
C MET A 263 -4.49 14.61 12.72
N VAL A 264 -4.39 14.38 14.02
CA VAL A 264 -3.08 14.18 14.69
C VAL A 264 -2.40 12.92 14.17
N GLN A 265 -3.10 11.79 14.03
CA GLN A 265 -2.55 10.57 13.45
C GLN A 265 -2.08 10.76 12.01
N TYR A 266 -2.85 11.50 11.20
CA TYR A 266 -2.46 11.84 9.84
C TYR A 266 -1.18 12.69 9.80
N ILE A 267 -1.09 13.74 10.62
CA ILE A 267 0.10 14.61 10.69
C ILE A 267 1.33 13.80 11.13
N VAL A 268 1.18 12.93 12.14
CA VAL A 268 2.28 12.08 12.61
C VAL A 268 2.70 11.06 11.54
N SER A 269 1.75 10.47 10.81
CA SER A 269 2.07 9.49 9.75
C SER A 269 2.69 10.10 8.49
N VAL A 270 2.55 11.41 8.26
CA VAL A 270 3.18 12.12 7.14
C VAL A 270 4.62 12.57 7.48
N GLN A 271 4.97 12.64 8.77
CA GLN A 271 6.32 13.02 9.22
C GLN A 271 7.28 11.81 9.38
N TYR A 272 6.76 10.59 9.27
CA TYR A 272 7.55 9.35 9.24
C TYR A 272 7.41 8.66 7.86
#